data_036ef77a44f885a97b87ab5efd764fd6
#
_entry.id   036ef77a44f885a97b87ab5efd764fd6
#
_cell.length_a   1.000
_cell.length_b   1.000
_cell.length_c   1.000
_cell.angle_alpha   90.00
_cell.angle_beta   90.00
_cell.angle_gamma   90.00
#
_symmetry.space_group_name_H-M   'P 1'
#
loop_
_entity.id
_entity.type
_entity.pdbx_description
1 polymer ?
#
loop_
_entity_poly.entity_id
_entity_poly.type
_entity_poly.pdbx_seq_one_letter_code
_entity_poly.pdbx_strand_id
1 'polypeptide(L)'
;MKLYTKIFLSFFILIAAAFCLCGTWMISASFDAAKKREIQMGMSRNELYRTTFRSAADSVPADYFTTHHSLREIVVALKDGMDDKNGAFCLYDENKNIVYSTIEEKQDVALLEKVDKQHKAYKIEEKDGKYTLRVVSYMMLSANFKGYYVETQTNIGAAYTQRQDMVRMYHYIVCVVLLCCVIVSLILSYFLTYRIRGLSLSARAFADGDMDRRALVRGKDEVAVLSADFNHMADSLQEKMQELEEHAKSQEAFTAAFAHELKTPLTSIIGYAELIRSMALSKEEEMTAADYIYSQGKRLESLSYKLLDLFVLQQGQKPESPVKMEKVGEETKEIMAPVLAKKQQRLTLWMEPFTLTGEKDLLISLLCNLIDNARKASGEGKEITVRGTKEEDGYQLTVADEGKGIPTEEIHKIFAPFYMVDKSRSRKEGGAGLGMSLCAEILRLHGAQWKIESKEGQGTCIYLHFPGKEEP
;
A
#
# COMPACT_ATOMS: atom_id res chain seq x y z
N MET A 1 -9.03 3.18 -22.72
CA MET A 1 -7.56 2.97 -22.69
C MET A 1 -7.13 2.66 -21.27
N LYS A 2 -6.36 1.60 -21.06
CA LYS A 2 -5.83 1.21 -19.74
C LYS A 2 -4.83 2.25 -19.25
N LEU A 3 -4.68 2.43 -17.94
CA LEU A 3 -3.84 3.48 -17.33
C LEU A 3 -2.39 3.47 -17.86
N TYR A 4 -1.79 2.28 -18.00
CA TYR A 4 -0.44 2.12 -18.50
C TYR A 4 -0.26 2.64 -19.94
N THR A 5 -1.28 2.47 -20.81
CA THR A 5 -1.22 3.00 -22.20
C THR A 5 -1.24 4.53 -22.22
N LYS A 6 -1.93 5.18 -21.27
CA LYS A 6 -1.93 6.64 -21.17
C LYS A 6 -0.57 7.16 -20.72
N ILE A 7 0.01 6.54 -19.69
CA ILE A 7 1.33 6.91 -19.17
C ILE A 7 2.40 6.69 -20.25
N PHE A 8 2.40 5.52 -20.89
CA PHE A 8 3.32 5.24 -21.99
C PHE A 8 3.22 6.26 -23.12
N LEU A 9 2.00 6.54 -23.59
CA LEU A 9 1.79 7.46 -24.69
C LEU A 9 2.28 8.87 -24.36
N SER A 10 2.09 9.33 -23.12
CA SER A 10 2.57 10.65 -22.69
C SER A 10 4.09 10.73 -22.67
N PHE A 11 4.78 9.73 -22.12
CA PHE A 11 6.25 9.67 -22.13
C PHE A 11 6.82 9.51 -23.54
N PHE A 12 6.19 8.67 -24.36
CA PHE A 12 6.60 8.47 -25.76
C PHE A 12 6.52 9.77 -26.56
N ILE A 13 5.41 10.51 -26.46
CA ILE A 13 5.22 11.80 -27.13
C ILE A 13 6.27 12.81 -26.64
N LEU A 14 6.50 12.88 -25.34
CA LEU A 14 7.48 13.80 -24.75
C LEU A 14 8.90 13.50 -25.22
N ILE A 15 9.32 12.25 -25.23
CA ILE A 15 10.63 11.83 -25.73
C ILE A 15 10.76 12.12 -27.23
N ALA A 16 9.76 11.75 -28.03
CA ALA A 16 9.76 12.01 -29.47
C ALA A 16 9.85 13.52 -29.78
N ALA A 17 9.08 14.35 -29.08
CA ALA A 17 9.12 15.81 -29.22
C ALA A 17 10.49 16.39 -28.82
N ALA A 18 11.07 15.93 -27.71
CA ALA A 18 12.39 16.36 -27.26
C ALA A 18 13.49 15.99 -28.28
N PHE A 19 13.46 14.75 -28.80
CA PHE A 19 14.40 14.34 -29.85
C PHE A 19 14.24 15.16 -31.12
N CYS A 20 12.97 15.41 -31.57
CA CYS A 20 12.73 16.23 -32.76
C CYS A 20 13.27 17.65 -32.59
N LEU A 21 13.00 18.30 -31.46
CA LEU A 21 13.46 19.66 -31.22
C LEU A 21 14.99 19.74 -31.08
N CYS A 22 15.60 18.91 -30.26
CA CYS A 22 17.05 18.91 -30.07
C CYS A 22 17.80 18.52 -31.32
N GLY A 23 17.34 17.51 -32.05
CA GLY A 23 17.99 17.05 -33.26
C GLY A 23 17.96 18.07 -34.41
N THR A 24 16.81 18.69 -34.66
CA THR A 24 16.66 19.75 -35.66
C THR A 24 17.49 20.97 -35.30
N TRP A 25 17.51 21.37 -34.04
CA TRP A 25 18.33 22.46 -33.55
C TRP A 25 19.81 22.17 -33.72
N MET A 26 20.28 20.97 -33.35
CA MET A 26 21.67 20.57 -33.46
C MET A 26 22.15 20.53 -34.92
N ILE A 27 21.34 19.99 -35.83
CA ILE A 27 21.66 19.96 -37.28
C ILE A 27 21.74 21.38 -37.85
N SER A 28 20.77 22.25 -37.46
CA SER A 28 20.76 23.64 -37.90
C SER A 28 22.00 24.41 -37.41
N ALA A 29 22.30 24.28 -36.11
CA ALA A 29 23.48 24.95 -35.52
C ALA A 29 24.79 24.47 -36.12
N SER A 30 24.93 23.15 -36.37
CA SER A 30 26.11 22.58 -37.03
C SER A 30 26.26 23.05 -38.46
N PHE A 31 25.15 23.11 -39.22
CA PHE A 31 25.16 23.62 -40.57
C PHE A 31 25.50 25.11 -40.63
N ASP A 32 24.95 25.95 -39.77
CA ASP A 32 25.25 27.38 -39.72
C ASP A 32 26.74 27.63 -39.37
N ALA A 33 27.30 26.83 -38.45
CA ALA A 33 28.74 26.88 -38.13
C ALA A 33 29.59 26.45 -39.32
N ALA A 34 29.23 25.38 -40.03
CA ALA A 34 29.95 24.93 -41.24
C ALA A 34 29.86 25.99 -42.34
N LYS A 35 28.68 26.51 -42.61
CA LYS A 35 28.47 27.59 -43.61
C LYS A 35 29.27 28.84 -43.28
N LYS A 36 29.30 29.27 -42.03
CA LYS A 36 30.09 30.43 -41.58
C LYS A 36 31.60 30.19 -41.79
N ARG A 37 32.07 28.96 -41.54
CA ARG A 37 33.47 28.58 -41.76
C ARG A 37 33.83 28.63 -43.23
N GLU A 38 33.00 28.10 -44.12
CA GLU A 38 33.21 28.14 -45.55
C GLU A 38 33.25 29.56 -46.10
N ILE A 39 32.35 30.45 -45.63
CA ILE A 39 32.34 31.87 -45.99
C ILE A 39 33.65 32.54 -45.54
N GLN A 40 34.12 32.26 -44.32
CA GLN A 40 35.35 32.84 -43.80
C GLN A 40 36.59 32.34 -44.56
N MET A 41 36.61 31.04 -44.88
CA MET A 41 37.69 30.48 -45.74
C MET A 41 37.68 31.09 -47.13
N GLY A 42 36.50 31.25 -47.75
CA GLY A 42 36.36 31.92 -49.04
C GLY A 42 36.79 33.38 -49.01
N MET A 43 36.46 34.13 -47.96
CA MET A 43 36.95 35.51 -47.77
C MET A 43 38.48 35.57 -47.59
N SER A 44 39.04 34.66 -46.82
CA SER A 44 40.51 34.59 -46.61
C SER A 44 41.23 34.21 -47.91
N ARG A 45 40.62 33.30 -48.66
CA ARG A 45 41.17 32.95 -49.99
C ARG A 45 41.12 34.13 -50.93
N ASN A 46 40.05 34.86 -51.03
CA ASN A 46 39.94 36.08 -51.82
C ASN A 46 41.00 37.12 -51.42
N GLU A 47 41.24 37.30 -50.11
CA GLU A 47 42.24 38.18 -49.58
C GLU A 47 43.66 37.75 -50.01
N LEU A 48 43.96 36.46 -49.98
CA LEU A 48 45.21 35.90 -50.45
C LEU A 48 45.43 36.20 -51.94
N TYR A 49 44.46 35.93 -52.79
CA TYR A 49 44.55 36.26 -54.24
C TYR A 49 44.77 37.75 -54.46
N ARG A 50 44.01 38.61 -53.75
CA ARG A 50 44.11 40.05 -53.81
C ARG A 50 45.50 40.54 -53.42
N THR A 51 46.06 40.08 -52.29
CA THR A 51 47.38 40.53 -51.79
C THR A 51 48.53 39.99 -52.64
N THR A 52 48.43 38.73 -53.06
CA THR A 52 49.44 38.11 -53.92
C THR A 52 49.51 38.79 -55.30
N PHE A 53 48.29 39.00 -55.89
CA PHE A 53 48.26 39.72 -57.19
C PHE A 53 48.73 41.15 -57.05
N ARG A 54 48.36 41.89 -56.00
CA ARG A 54 48.85 43.25 -55.76
C ARG A 54 50.40 43.28 -55.62
N SER A 55 50.93 42.39 -54.78
CA SER A 55 52.38 42.32 -54.59
C SER A 55 53.16 42.01 -55.91
N ALA A 56 52.60 41.06 -56.70
CA ALA A 56 53.19 40.73 -57.96
C ALA A 56 53.10 41.88 -58.98
N ALA A 57 51.98 42.54 -59.07
CA ALA A 57 51.76 43.68 -59.93
C ALA A 57 52.62 44.90 -59.53
N ASP A 58 52.73 45.23 -58.23
CA ASP A 58 53.53 46.37 -57.73
C ASP A 58 55.04 46.12 -57.84
N SER A 59 55.51 44.88 -58.09
CA SER A 59 56.89 44.54 -58.33
C SER A 59 57.38 44.77 -59.80
N VAL A 60 56.46 45.04 -60.72
CA VAL A 60 56.74 45.24 -62.16
C VAL A 60 56.76 46.76 -62.44
N PRO A 61 57.71 47.26 -63.26
CA PRO A 61 57.79 48.67 -63.60
C PRO A 61 56.52 49.23 -64.27
N ALA A 62 56.16 50.48 -63.95
CA ALA A 62 54.94 51.12 -64.42
C ALA A 62 54.75 51.12 -65.94
N ASP A 63 55.83 51.20 -66.71
CA ASP A 63 55.83 51.19 -68.16
C ASP A 63 55.31 49.89 -68.79
N TYR A 64 55.27 48.78 -67.96
CA TYR A 64 54.78 47.45 -68.41
C TYR A 64 53.23 47.40 -68.44
N PHE A 65 52.57 48.31 -67.78
CA PHE A 65 51.09 48.32 -67.68
C PHE A 65 50.39 49.10 -68.81
N THR A 66 51.00 49.27 -69.90
CA THR A 66 50.44 50.00 -71.06
C THR A 66 49.28 49.25 -71.75
N THR A 67 49.16 47.97 -71.54
CA THR A 67 48.16 47.13 -72.15
C THR A 67 47.58 46.11 -71.19
N HIS A 68 46.27 45.76 -71.30
CA HIS A 68 45.62 44.66 -70.57
C HIS A 68 46.35 43.31 -70.71
N HIS A 69 47.25 43.16 -71.69
CA HIS A 69 48.03 41.95 -71.94
C HIS A 69 49.02 41.64 -70.81
N SER A 70 49.69 42.65 -70.30
CA SER A 70 50.64 42.49 -69.18
C SER A 70 50.01 42.07 -67.87
N LEU A 71 48.80 42.57 -67.55
CA LEU A 71 48.03 42.13 -66.36
C LEU A 71 47.58 40.67 -66.47
N ARG A 72 47.21 40.27 -67.70
CA ARG A 72 46.84 38.89 -67.99
C ARG A 72 47.99 37.91 -67.75
N GLU A 73 49.23 38.26 -68.18
CA GLU A 73 50.40 37.42 -67.97
C GLU A 73 50.75 37.25 -66.49
N ILE A 74 50.68 38.33 -65.70
CA ILE A 74 50.85 38.25 -64.22
C ILE A 74 49.79 37.33 -63.59
N VAL A 75 48.56 37.44 -64.01
CA VAL A 75 47.48 36.59 -63.50
C VAL A 75 47.70 35.13 -63.87
N VAL A 76 48.09 34.81 -65.08
CA VAL A 76 48.38 33.43 -65.53
C VAL A 76 49.52 32.84 -64.73
N ALA A 77 50.63 33.62 -64.55
CA ALA A 77 51.78 33.17 -63.77
C ALA A 77 51.45 32.91 -62.32
N LEU A 78 50.59 33.74 -61.73
CA LEU A 78 50.11 33.55 -60.35
C LEU A 78 49.23 32.32 -60.23
N LYS A 79 48.34 32.07 -61.18
CA LYS A 79 47.49 30.90 -61.21
C LYS A 79 48.28 29.60 -61.25
N ASP A 80 49.32 29.57 -62.10
CA ASP A 80 50.17 28.38 -62.23
C ASP A 80 51.07 28.16 -60.98
N GLY A 81 51.36 29.23 -60.21
CA GLY A 81 52.13 29.19 -58.98
C GLY A 81 51.26 28.90 -57.75
N MET A 82 49.95 29.05 -57.83
CA MET A 82 49.00 28.72 -56.75
C MET A 82 48.49 27.31 -57.04
N ASP A 83 48.76 26.37 -56.14
CA ASP A 83 48.38 24.96 -56.25
C ASP A 83 46.84 24.79 -55.96
N ASP A 84 46.00 25.68 -56.47
CA ASP A 84 44.58 25.71 -56.29
C ASP A 84 43.83 25.20 -57.55
N LYS A 85 43.79 23.87 -57.68
CA LYS A 85 43.14 23.19 -58.85
C LYS A 85 41.59 23.45 -58.90
N ASN A 86 40.98 23.98 -57.83
CA ASN A 86 39.53 24.20 -57.76
C ASN A 86 39.16 25.68 -57.61
N GLY A 87 40.05 26.61 -57.59
CA GLY A 87 39.82 28.06 -57.48
C GLY A 87 39.53 28.70 -58.82
N ALA A 88 38.26 29.15 -58.96
CA ALA A 88 37.92 30.01 -60.10
C ALA A 88 38.11 31.47 -59.69
N PHE A 89 38.67 32.25 -60.55
CA PHE A 89 39.09 33.61 -60.27
C PHE A 89 38.83 34.52 -61.51
N CYS A 90 38.39 35.76 -61.21
CA CYS A 90 38.15 36.76 -62.26
C CYS A 90 38.70 38.12 -61.82
N LEU A 91 39.39 38.82 -62.72
CA LEU A 91 39.85 40.17 -62.51
C LEU A 91 39.04 41.11 -63.40
N TYR A 92 38.57 42.21 -62.85
CA TYR A 92 37.85 43.27 -63.57
C TYR A 92 38.60 44.59 -63.43
N ASP A 93 38.48 45.45 -64.46
CA ASP A 93 38.97 46.81 -64.43
C ASP A 93 38.02 47.73 -63.61
N GLU A 94 38.39 49.05 -63.55
CA GLU A 94 37.55 50.07 -62.90
C GLU A 94 36.17 50.22 -63.53
N ASN A 95 36.03 49.93 -64.83
CA ASN A 95 34.77 49.98 -65.55
C ASN A 95 33.97 48.65 -65.45
N LYS A 96 34.51 47.72 -64.61
CA LYS A 96 33.94 46.38 -64.41
C LYS A 96 34.03 45.51 -65.66
N ASN A 97 34.93 45.80 -66.64
CA ASN A 97 35.13 44.90 -67.74
C ASN A 97 36.06 43.77 -67.29
N ILE A 98 35.92 42.58 -67.88
CA ILE A 98 36.75 41.42 -67.58
C ILE A 98 38.12 41.60 -68.22
N VAL A 99 39.15 41.66 -67.37
CA VAL A 99 40.57 41.65 -67.77
C VAL A 99 41.00 40.19 -67.93
N TYR A 100 40.65 39.35 -67.02
CA TYR A 100 40.94 37.92 -67.04
C TYR A 100 39.87 37.13 -66.28
N SER A 101 39.47 35.97 -66.77
CA SER A 101 38.51 35.10 -66.08
C SER A 101 38.89 33.64 -66.32
N THR A 102 38.81 32.86 -65.23
CA THR A 102 38.72 31.39 -65.26
C THR A 102 37.32 30.92 -64.87
N ILE A 103 36.40 31.86 -64.57
CA ILE A 103 35.00 31.59 -64.23
C ILE A 103 34.27 31.46 -65.57
N GLU A 104 33.60 30.32 -65.77
CA GLU A 104 32.83 30.08 -66.99
C GLU A 104 31.47 30.76 -66.96
N GLU A 105 31.03 31.20 -65.79
CA GLU A 105 29.73 31.81 -65.58
C GLU A 105 29.71 33.30 -65.94
N LYS A 106 28.44 33.77 -66.19
CA LYS A 106 28.24 35.19 -66.50
C LYS A 106 28.57 36.06 -65.28
N GLN A 107 29.12 37.24 -65.57
CA GLN A 107 29.45 38.29 -64.64
C GLN A 107 28.20 38.66 -63.76
N ASP A 108 28.39 38.70 -62.45
CA ASP A 108 27.38 39.22 -61.52
C ASP A 108 27.62 40.72 -61.26
N VAL A 109 27.00 41.54 -62.08
CA VAL A 109 27.12 43.00 -62.00
C VAL A 109 26.60 43.51 -60.65
N ALA A 110 25.57 42.93 -60.14
CA ALA A 110 24.93 43.33 -58.86
C ALA A 110 25.84 43.05 -57.66
N LEU A 111 26.70 42.02 -57.73
CA LEU A 111 27.68 41.73 -56.68
C LEU A 111 28.85 42.72 -56.73
N LEU A 112 29.30 43.06 -57.94
CA LEU A 112 30.31 44.09 -58.15
C LEU A 112 29.91 45.52 -57.73
N GLU A 113 28.63 45.85 -57.82
CA GLU A 113 28.09 47.15 -57.36
C GLU A 113 28.09 47.30 -55.83
N LYS A 114 28.10 46.21 -55.09
CA LYS A 114 28.10 46.21 -53.63
C LYS A 114 29.49 46.35 -53.00
N VAL A 115 30.52 46.35 -53.80
CA VAL A 115 31.93 46.42 -53.36
C VAL A 115 32.45 47.83 -53.49
N ASP A 116 33.02 48.34 -52.39
CA ASP A 116 33.70 49.60 -52.33
C ASP A 116 35.19 49.42 -51.89
N LYS A 117 35.91 50.56 -51.72
CA LYS A 117 37.30 50.51 -51.26
C LYS A 117 37.58 49.84 -49.94
N GLN A 118 36.57 49.73 -49.09
CA GLN A 118 36.69 49.23 -47.72
C GLN A 118 35.95 47.89 -47.48
N HIS A 119 34.87 47.59 -48.25
CA HIS A 119 34.01 46.49 -48.01
C HIS A 119 34.10 45.41 -49.12
N LYS A 120 34.13 44.17 -48.68
CA LYS A 120 34.04 43.01 -49.57
C LYS A 120 32.56 42.58 -49.62
N ALA A 121 32.13 42.05 -50.77
CA ALA A 121 30.82 41.44 -50.90
C ALA A 121 30.94 39.95 -51.19
N TYR A 122 30.00 39.20 -50.73
CA TYR A 122 29.90 37.77 -51.10
C TYR A 122 28.44 37.39 -51.40
N LYS A 123 28.29 36.35 -52.21
CA LYS A 123 27.04 35.74 -52.57
C LYS A 123 27.19 34.22 -52.65
N ILE A 124 26.20 33.51 -52.12
CA ILE A 124 26.12 32.07 -52.31
C ILE A 124 25.11 31.82 -53.42
N GLU A 125 25.50 31.09 -54.43
CA GLU A 125 24.66 30.70 -55.57
C GLU A 125 24.47 29.18 -55.58
N GLU A 126 23.24 28.78 -55.89
CA GLU A 126 22.91 27.38 -56.13
C GLU A 126 22.55 27.22 -57.62
N LYS A 127 23.24 26.32 -58.29
CA LYS A 127 23.01 26.02 -59.69
C LYS A 127 23.28 24.53 -59.93
N ASP A 128 22.29 23.84 -60.47
CA ASP A 128 22.34 22.39 -60.74
C ASP A 128 22.79 21.55 -59.55
N GLY A 129 22.32 21.93 -58.31
CA GLY A 129 22.66 21.26 -57.07
C GLY A 129 24.10 21.50 -56.58
N LYS A 130 24.88 22.40 -57.24
CA LYS A 130 26.20 22.86 -56.78
C LYS A 130 26.07 24.18 -56.05
N TYR A 131 26.66 24.26 -54.89
CA TYR A 131 26.70 25.49 -54.09
C TYR A 131 28.05 26.13 -54.23
N THR A 132 28.04 27.36 -54.75
CA THR A 132 29.26 28.16 -54.96
C THR A 132 29.21 29.45 -54.17
N LEU A 133 30.32 29.76 -53.52
CA LEU A 133 30.52 31.02 -52.83
C LEU A 133 31.35 31.91 -53.76
N ARG A 134 30.76 33.05 -54.15
CA ARG A 134 31.41 34.12 -54.89
C ARG A 134 31.79 35.23 -53.92
N VAL A 135 33.07 35.63 -53.88
CA VAL A 135 33.57 36.72 -53.04
C VAL A 135 34.27 37.73 -53.95
N VAL A 136 33.86 38.98 -53.82
CA VAL A 136 34.44 40.10 -54.58
C VAL A 136 35.11 41.11 -53.63
N SER A 137 36.30 41.57 -53.99
CA SER A 137 37.01 42.61 -53.28
C SER A 137 37.62 43.63 -54.20
N TYR A 138 37.75 44.87 -53.76
CA TYR A 138 38.41 45.96 -54.46
C TYR A 138 39.89 45.97 -54.08
N MET A 139 40.76 46.33 -55.06
CA MET A 139 42.17 46.66 -54.82
C MET A 139 42.60 47.80 -55.73
N MET A 140 43.59 48.56 -55.27
CA MET A 140 44.24 49.59 -56.03
C MET A 140 45.73 49.19 -56.22
N LEU A 141 46.20 49.22 -57.44
CA LEU A 141 47.59 48.95 -57.74
C LEU A 141 48.40 50.25 -57.60
N SER A 142 49.55 50.16 -56.96
CA SER A 142 50.44 51.35 -56.75
C SER A 142 51.17 51.71 -58.05
N ALA A 143 51.42 50.73 -58.90
CA ALA A 143 52.15 50.89 -60.13
C ALA A 143 51.48 51.80 -61.18
N ASN A 144 50.12 51.81 -61.24
CA ASN A 144 49.36 52.60 -62.23
C ASN A 144 48.21 53.42 -61.63
N PHE A 145 48.05 53.42 -60.29
CA PHE A 145 47.01 54.10 -59.57
C PHE A 145 45.55 53.78 -60.01
N LYS A 146 45.36 52.62 -60.65
CA LYS A 146 44.06 52.17 -61.13
C LYS A 146 43.41 51.17 -60.13
N GLY A 147 42.08 51.20 -60.06
CA GLY A 147 41.29 50.24 -59.26
C GLY A 147 40.95 48.98 -60.05
N TYR A 148 40.96 47.86 -59.36
CA TYR A 148 40.57 46.56 -59.91
C TYR A 148 39.64 45.82 -58.91
N TYR A 149 38.79 44.93 -59.43
CA TYR A 149 37.98 44.03 -58.63
C TYR A 149 38.53 42.60 -58.84
N VAL A 150 38.69 41.89 -57.70
CA VAL A 150 39.04 40.47 -57.62
C VAL A 150 37.89 39.66 -57.21
N GLU A 151 37.38 38.80 -58.02
CA GLU A 151 36.39 37.84 -57.74
C GLU A 151 37.00 36.45 -57.61
N THR A 152 36.59 35.74 -56.53
CA THR A 152 36.94 34.32 -56.34
C THR A 152 35.68 33.51 -56.19
N GLN A 153 35.67 32.33 -56.81
CA GLN A 153 34.53 31.38 -56.74
C GLN A 153 35.04 30.10 -56.07
N THR A 154 34.38 29.66 -55.04
CA THR A 154 34.70 28.48 -54.25
C THR A 154 33.51 27.55 -54.14
N ASN A 155 33.71 26.27 -54.38
CA ASN A 155 32.65 25.27 -54.16
C ASN A 155 32.50 25.00 -52.66
N ILE A 156 31.35 25.28 -52.12
CA ILE A 156 30.97 25.05 -50.71
C ILE A 156 29.96 23.90 -50.58
N GLY A 157 29.77 23.07 -51.59
CA GLY A 157 28.87 21.95 -51.63
C GLY A 157 29.08 20.95 -50.50
N ALA A 158 30.31 20.82 -50.02
CA ALA A 158 30.65 19.93 -48.90
C ALA A 158 29.85 20.21 -47.63
N ALA A 159 29.60 21.49 -47.29
CA ALA A 159 28.77 21.85 -46.14
C ALA A 159 27.31 21.42 -46.30
N TYR A 160 26.80 21.48 -47.54
CA TYR A 160 25.42 21.09 -47.83
C TYR A 160 25.24 19.56 -47.89
N THR A 161 26.19 18.84 -48.48
CA THR A 161 26.20 17.37 -48.46
C THR A 161 26.33 16.84 -47.04
N GLN A 162 27.21 17.40 -46.23
CA GLN A 162 27.36 17.08 -44.82
C GLN A 162 26.03 17.26 -44.07
N ARG A 163 25.31 18.35 -44.34
CA ARG A 163 23.94 18.55 -43.75
C ARG A 163 22.98 17.43 -44.15
N GLN A 164 22.97 17.05 -45.43
CA GLN A 164 22.07 15.97 -45.90
C GLN A 164 22.39 14.62 -45.24
N ASP A 165 23.67 14.31 -45.08
CA ASP A 165 24.12 13.08 -44.41
C ASP A 165 23.78 13.09 -42.93
N MET A 166 23.93 14.24 -42.25
CA MET A 166 23.49 14.40 -40.85
C MET A 166 21.98 14.21 -40.71
N VAL A 167 21.18 14.77 -41.61
CA VAL A 167 19.71 14.59 -41.62
C VAL A 167 19.35 13.12 -41.82
N ARG A 168 20.01 12.42 -42.77
CA ARG A 168 19.76 10.99 -43.03
C ARG A 168 20.12 10.13 -41.80
N MET A 169 21.29 10.35 -41.24
CA MET A 169 21.76 9.66 -40.03
C MET A 169 20.84 9.92 -38.83
N TYR A 170 20.40 11.17 -38.69
CA TYR A 170 19.46 11.55 -37.64
C TYR A 170 18.11 10.78 -37.77
N HIS A 171 17.51 10.70 -38.97
CA HIS A 171 16.27 9.93 -39.17
C HIS A 171 16.48 8.45 -38.83
N TYR A 172 17.61 7.86 -39.21
CA TYR A 172 17.92 6.47 -38.86
C TYR A 172 17.99 6.27 -37.35
N ILE A 173 18.71 7.15 -36.63
CA ILE A 173 18.83 7.10 -35.16
C ILE A 173 17.48 7.24 -34.52
N VAL A 174 16.66 8.20 -34.98
CA VAL A 174 15.29 8.39 -34.44
C VAL A 174 14.44 7.13 -34.63
N CYS A 175 14.43 6.51 -35.79
CA CYS A 175 13.72 5.27 -36.04
C CYS A 175 14.15 4.14 -35.10
N VAL A 176 15.46 3.97 -34.91
CA VAL A 176 15.99 2.93 -34.01
C VAL A 176 15.58 3.20 -32.55
N VAL A 177 15.71 4.45 -32.08
CA VAL A 177 15.33 4.84 -30.71
C VAL A 177 13.83 4.61 -30.50
N LEU A 178 12.97 5.02 -31.42
CA LEU A 178 11.52 4.80 -31.32
C LEU A 178 11.18 3.32 -31.29
N LEU A 179 11.82 2.50 -32.11
CA LEU A 179 11.61 1.05 -32.08
C LEU A 179 12.03 0.44 -30.74
N CYS A 180 13.19 0.82 -30.21
CA CYS A 180 13.64 0.38 -28.90
C CYS A 180 12.67 0.80 -27.79
N CYS A 181 12.17 2.03 -27.80
CA CYS A 181 11.17 2.52 -26.85
C CYS A 181 9.90 1.70 -26.90
N VAL A 182 9.39 1.32 -28.07
CA VAL A 182 8.21 0.47 -28.22
C VAL A 182 8.47 -0.91 -27.59
N ILE A 183 9.61 -1.54 -27.90
CA ILE A 183 9.95 -2.88 -27.37
C ILE A 183 10.04 -2.85 -25.84
N VAL A 184 10.79 -1.90 -25.28
CA VAL A 184 10.95 -1.75 -23.81
C VAL A 184 9.60 -1.53 -23.14
N SER A 185 8.76 -0.69 -23.73
CA SER A 185 7.42 -0.43 -23.20
C SER A 185 6.52 -1.66 -23.21
N LEU A 186 6.53 -2.45 -24.28
CA LEU A 186 5.75 -3.70 -24.34
C LEU A 186 6.19 -4.68 -23.25
N ILE A 187 7.50 -4.82 -23.06
CA ILE A 187 8.07 -5.70 -22.01
C ILE A 187 7.63 -5.21 -20.63
N LEU A 188 7.81 -3.93 -20.32
CA LEU A 188 7.44 -3.35 -19.02
C LEU A 188 5.93 -3.46 -18.76
N SER A 189 5.11 -3.15 -19.78
CA SER A 189 3.66 -3.30 -19.72
C SER A 189 3.22 -4.73 -19.42
N TYR A 190 3.86 -5.72 -20.06
CA TYR A 190 3.55 -7.13 -19.82
C TYR A 190 3.84 -7.53 -18.36
N PHE A 191 5.02 -7.20 -17.83
CA PHE A 191 5.39 -7.55 -16.45
C PHE A 191 4.48 -6.90 -15.41
N LEU A 192 4.19 -5.60 -15.56
CA LEU A 192 3.35 -4.88 -14.62
C LEU A 192 1.90 -5.37 -14.65
N THR A 193 1.34 -5.58 -15.86
CA THR A 193 -0.04 -6.06 -16.02
C THR A 193 -0.21 -7.48 -15.50
N TYR A 194 0.77 -8.36 -15.70
CA TYR A 194 0.72 -9.74 -15.21
C TYR A 194 0.61 -9.79 -13.68
N ARG A 195 1.40 -8.99 -12.95
CA ARG A 195 1.37 -8.94 -11.48
C ARG A 195 0.06 -8.39 -10.91
N ILE A 196 -0.41 -7.27 -11.45
CA ILE A 196 -1.68 -6.66 -11.04
C ILE A 196 -2.86 -7.60 -11.32
N ARG A 197 -2.82 -8.32 -12.44
CA ARG A 197 -3.85 -9.31 -12.78
C ARG A 197 -3.85 -10.48 -11.77
N GLY A 198 -2.68 -10.95 -11.34
CA GLY A 198 -2.55 -11.96 -10.30
C GLY A 198 -3.21 -11.55 -8.99
N LEU A 199 -2.91 -10.34 -8.50
CA LEU A 199 -3.55 -9.76 -7.31
C LEU A 199 -5.07 -9.66 -7.47
N SER A 200 -5.54 -9.13 -8.60
CA SER A 200 -6.98 -9.01 -8.90
C SER A 200 -7.71 -10.36 -8.94
N LEU A 201 -7.07 -11.40 -9.46
CA LEU A 201 -7.63 -12.77 -9.46
C LEU A 201 -7.71 -13.35 -8.03
N SER A 202 -6.67 -13.15 -7.22
CA SER A 202 -6.69 -13.59 -5.81
C SER A 202 -7.77 -12.85 -5.02
N ALA A 203 -7.93 -11.53 -5.24
CA ALA A 203 -8.96 -10.74 -4.57
C ALA A 203 -10.39 -11.16 -4.98
N ARG A 204 -10.61 -11.52 -6.24
CA ARG A 204 -11.91 -12.05 -6.70
C ARG A 204 -12.19 -13.43 -6.13
N ALA A 205 -11.23 -14.35 -6.17
CA ALA A 205 -11.40 -15.68 -5.61
C ALA A 205 -11.73 -15.61 -4.11
N PHE A 206 -11.06 -14.72 -3.36
CA PHE A 206 -11.37 -14.47 -1.95
C PHE A 206 -12.81 -13.94 -1.76
N ALA A 207 -13.24 -12.97 -2.58
CA ALA A 207 -14.60 -12.43 -2.53
C ALA A 207 -15.68 -13.47 -2.93
N ASP A 208 -15.34 -14.43 -3.81
CA ASP A 208 -16.21 -15.54 -4.24
C ASP A 208 -16.25 -16.70 -3.22
N GLY A 209 -15.56 -16.56 -2.06
CA GLY A 209 -15.63 -17.50 -0.94
C GLY A 209 -14.40 -18.40 -0.74
N ASP A 210 -13.36 -18.31 -1.57
CA ASP A 210 -12.08 -19.00 -1.34
C ASP A 210 -11.24 -18.22 -0.30
N MET A 211 -11.61 -18.39 0.98
CA MET A 211 -11.01 -17.65 2.11
C MET A 211 -9.53 -17.98 2.34
N ASP A 212 -9.02 -19.08 1.80
CA ASP A 212 -7.60 -19.47 1.91
C ASP A 212 -6.74 -18.86 0.81
N ARG A 213 -7.36 -18.22 -0.19
CA ARG A 213 -6.66 -17.62 -1.30
C ARG A 213 -5.85 -16.41 -0.85
N ARG A 214 -4.54 -16.42 -1.22
CA ARG A 214 -3.63 -15.29 -0.97
C ARG A 214 -2.98 -14.84 -2.27
N ALA A 215 -2.64 -13.56 -2.33
CA ALA A 215 -1.87 -12.99 -3.42
C ALA A 215 -0.39 -13.35 -3.27
N LEU A 216 0.28 -13.60 -4.40
CA LEU A 216 1.71 -13.88 -4.40
C LEU A 216 2.50 -12.59 -4.15
N VAL A 217 3.17 -12.48 -3.01
CA VAL A 217 4.08 -11.38 -2.69
C VAL A 217 5.44 -11.65 -3.32
N ARG A 218 5.82 -10.85 -4.35
CA ARG A 218 7.09 -11.02 -5.06
C ARG A 218 7.72 -9.66 -5.35
N GLY A 219 8.97 -9.47 -4.93
CA GLY A 219 9.71 -8.21 -5.09
C GLY A 219 9.60 -7.30 -3.88
N LYS A 220 10.01 -6.02 -4.07
CA LYS A 220 10.00 -4.97 -3.03
C LYS A 220 9.35 -3.67 -3.55
N ASP A 221 8.60 -3.76 -4.65
CA ASP A 221 7.90 -2.64 -5.29
C ASP A 221 6.50 -2.43 -4.67
N GLU A 222 5.82 -1.40 -5.11
CA GLU A 222 4.49 -1.01 -4.63
C GLU A 222 3.44 -2.12 -4.84
N VAL A 223 3.61 -2.96 -5.86
CA VAL A 223 2.72 -4.10 -6.11
C VAL A 223 2.94 -5.20 -5.09
N ALA A 224 4.18 -5.42 -4.64
CA ALA A 224 4.48 -6.37 -3.58
C ALA A 224 3.91 -5.91 -2.23
N VAL A 225 4.03 -4.62 -1.90
CA VAL A 225 3.41 -4.02 -0.71
C VAL A 225 1.89 -4.19 -0.76
N LEU A 226 1.26 -3.82 -1.87
CA LEU A 226 -0.20 -3.96 -2.03
C LEU A 226 -0.66 -5.42 -1.92
N SER A 227 0.14 -6.39 -2.40
CA SER A 227 -0.16 -7.81 -2.26
C SER A 227 -0.06 -8.28 -0.81
N ALA A 228 0.91 -7.76 -0.05
CA ALA A 228 1.05 -8.04 1.38
C ALA A 228 -0.11 -7.44 2.19
N ASP A 229 -0.49 -6.19 1.91
CA ASP A 229 -1.62 -5.51 2.56
C ASP A 229 -2.95 -6.25 2.29
N PHE A 230 -3.15 -6.70 1.05
CA PHE A 230 -4.30 -7.55 0.71
C PHE A 230 -4.31 -8.84 1.54
N ASN A 231 -3.17 -9.53 1.67
CA ASN A 231 -3.08 -10.76 2.46
C ASN A 231 -3.38 -10.52 3.93
N HIS A 232 -2.84 -9.44 4.51
CA HIS A 232 -3.12 -9.05 5.90
C HIS A 232 -4.62 -8.76 6.12
N MET A 233 -5.26 -8.05 5.19
CA MET A 233 -6.70 -7.81 5.23
C MET A 233 -7.49 -9.13 5.14
N ALA A 234 -7.07 -10.05 4.26
CA ALA A 234 -7.71 -11.35 4.10
C ALA A 234 -7.58 -12.22 5.37
N ASP A 235 -6.42 -12.21 6.04
CA ASP A 235 -6.20 -12.90 7.31
C ASP A 235 -7.11 -12.33 8.41
N SER A 236 -7.17 -11.01 8.56
CA SER A 236 -8.03 -10.35 9.55
C SER A 236 -9.52 -10.61 9.31
N LEU A 237 -9.96 -10.63 8.06
CA LEU A 237 -11.33 -10.97 7.70
C LEU A 237 -11.67 -12.43 8.02
N GLN A 238 -10.78 -13.36 7.69
CA GLN A 238 -10.95 -14.77 7.98
C GLN A 238 -11.06 -15.03 9.48
N GLU A 239 -10.18 -14.40 10.29
CA GLU A 239 -10.24 -14.47 11.76
C GLU A 239 -11.57 -13.96 12.29
N LYS A 240 -12.04 -12.79 11.81
CA LYS A 240 -13.32 -12.22 12.23
C LYS A 240 -14.52 -13.05 11.81
N MET A 241 -14.48 -13.68 10.66
CA MET A 241 -15.54 -14.59 10.22
C MET A 241 -15.60 -15.85 11.09
N GLN A 242 -14.45 -16.41 11.45
CA GLN A 242 -14.38 -17.56 12.35
C GLN A 242 -14.92 -17.21 13.75
N GLU A 243 -14.53 -16.05 14.30
CA GLU A 243 -15.06 -15.55 15.58
C GLU A 243 -16.59 -15.40 15.54
N LEU A 244 -17.12 -14.81 14.46
CA LEU A 244 -18.57 -14.67 14.27
C LEU A 244 -19.29 -16.02 14.16
N GLU A 245 -18.71 -16.99 13.48
CA GLU A 245 -19.27 -18.32 13.34
C GLU A 245 -19.31 -19.06 14.69
N GLU A 246 -18.25 -18.95 15.48
CA GLU A 246 -18.18 -19.51 16.83
C GLU A 246 -19.23 -18.86 17.75
N HIS A 247 -19.38 -17.53 17.68
CA HIS A 247 -20.42 -16.81 18.40
C HIS A 247 -21.84 -17.24 17.98
N ALA A 248 -22.10 -17.39 16.69
CA ALA A 248 -23.39 -17.83 16.17
C ALA A 248 -23.71 -19.25 16.65
N LYS A 249 -22.77 -20.18 16.58
CA LYS A 249 -22.96 -21.56 17.11
C LYS A 249 -23.20 -21.57 18.61
N SER A 250 -22.49 -20.76 19.38
CA SER A 250 -22.69 -20.63 20.82
C SER A 250 -24.09 -20.10 21.14
N GLN A 251 -24.57 -19.09 20.42
CA GLN A 251 -25.89 -18.50 20.59
C GLN A 251 -27.01 -19.49 20.19
N GLU A 252 -26.84 -20.27 19.14
CA GLU A 252 -27.78 -21.31 18.73
C GLU A 252 -27.88 -22.41 19.80
N ALA A 253 -26.72 -22.91 20.28
CA ALA A 253 -26.67 -23.90 21.35
C ALA A 253 -27.34 -23.40 22.65
N PHE A 254 -27.06 -22.11 23.01
CA PHE A 254 -27.73 -21.47 24.17
C PHE A 254 -29.26 -21.45 24.01
N THR A 255 -29.76 -21.00 22.84
CA THR A 255 -31.20 -20.89 22.58
C THR A 255 -31.89 -22.26 22.64
N ALA A 256 -31.27 -23.28 22.06
CA ALA A 256 -31.80 -24.65 22.10
C ALA A 256 -31.82 -25.21 23.52
N ALA A 257 -30.78 -25.01 24.32
CA ALA A 257 -30.74 -25.45 25.72
C ALA A 257 -31.76 -24.72 26.57
N PHE A 258 -31.91 -23.40 26.38
CA PHE A 258 -32.94 -22.60 27.05
C PHE A 258 -34.36 -23.09 26.77
N ALA A 259 -34.69 -23.29 25.49
CA ALA A 259 -36.02 -23.80 25.12
C ALA A 259 -36.30 -25.17 25.76
N HIS A 260 -35.28 -26.03 25.84
CA HIS A 260 -35.42 -27.36 26.47
C HIS A 260 -35.64 -27.24 27.98
N GLU A 261 -34.91 -26.39 28.71
CA GLU A 261 -35.03 -26.22 30.15
C GLU A 261 -36.30 -25.47 30.57
N LEU A 262 -36.93 -24.67 29.67
CA LEU A 262 -38.26 -24.11 29.85
C LEU A 262 -39.37 -25.13 29.60
N LYS A 263 -39.23 -25.94 28.53
CA LYS A 263 -40.29 -26.91 28.13
C LYS A 263 -40.61 -27.93 29.25
N THR A 264 -39.59 -28.43 29.93
CA THR A 264 -39.71 -29.48 30.94
C THR A 264 -40.61 -29.08 32.13
N PRO A 265 -40.34 -27.95 32.87
CA PRO A 265 -41.18 -27.51 33.96
C PRO A 265 -42.60 -27.09 33.50
N LEU A 266 -42.68 -26.46 32.32
CA LEU A 266 -43.96 -26.04 31.77
C LEU A 266 -44.85 -27.22 31.43
N THR A 267 -44.30 -28.27 30.83
CA THR A 267 -45.06 -29.53 30.57
C THR A 267 -45.53 -30.19 31.87
N SER A 268 -44.69 -30.17 32.93
CA SER A 268 -45.08 -30.70 34.23
C SER A 268 -46.20 -29.87 34.87
N ILE A 269 -46.12 -28.56 34.85
CA ILE A 269 -47.19 -27.66 35.36
C ILE A 269 -48.50 -27.94 34.65
N ILE A 270 -48.48 -27.99 33.30
CA ILE A 270 -49.66 -28.23 32.50
C ILE A 270 -50.24 -29.62 32.80
N GLY A 271 -49.42 -30.68 32.88
CA GLY A 271 -49.82 -32.03 33.11
C GLY A 271 -50.51 -32.23 34.51
N TYR A 272 -49.90 -31.68 35.58
CA TYR A 272 -50.45 -31.73 36.90
C TYR A 272 -51.71 -30.86 37.03
N ALA A 273 -51.78 -29.71 36.38
CA ALA A 273 -52.99 -28.87 36.33
C ALA A 273 -54.12 -29.57 35.58
N GLU A 274 -53.84 -30.31 34.51
CA GLU A 274 -54.80 -31.09 33.76
C GLU A 274 -55.30 -32.29 34.56
N LEU A 275 -54.40 -32.94 35.33
CA LEU A 275 -54.78 -34.02 36.25
C LEU A 275 -55.79 -33.53 37.30
N ILE A 276 -55.51 -32.39 37.95
CA ILE A 276 -56.45 -31.76 38.91
C ILE A 276 -57.82 -31.42 38.25
N ARG A 277 -57.77 -30.94 37.00
CA ARG A 277 -58.98 -30.51 36.27
C ARG A 277 -59.83 -31.65 35.77
N SER A 278 -59.25 -32.80 35.36
CA SER A 278 -59.92 -33.85 34.60
C SER A 278 -60.26 -35.11 35.41
N MET A 279 -59.65 -35.29 36.59
CA MET A 279 -59.83 -36.48 37.41
C MET A 279 -60.42 -36.14 38.80
N ALA A 280 -61.27 -37.04 39.40
CA ALA A 280 -61.67 -36.95 40.77
C ALA A 280 -60.50 -37.47 41.64
N LEU A 281 -59.71 -36.57 42.19
CA LEU A 281 -58.55 -36.89 43.02
C LEU A 281 -58.97 -36.91 44.52
N SER A 282 -58.22 -37.67 45.27
CA SER A 282 -58.25 -37.53 46.73
C SER A 282 -57.63 -36.22 47.16
N LYS A 283 -57.95 -35.70 48.32
CA LYS A 283 -57.41 -34.43 48.85
C LYS A 283 -55.92 -34.46 48.99
N GLU A 284 -55.31 -35.60 49.21
CA GLU A 284 -53.88 -35.82 49.32
C GLU A 284 -53.19 -35.80 47.95
N GLU A 285 -53.79 -36.37 46.89
CA GLU A 285 -53.35 -36.34 45.53
C GLU A 285 -53.44 -34.93 44.93
N GLU A 286 -54.55 -34.21 45.23
CA GLU A 286 -54.73 -32.81 44.82
C GLU A 286 -53.67 -31.91 45.44
N MET A 287 -53.36 -32.06 46.75
CA MET A 287 -52.25 -31.30 47.38
C MET A 287 -50.88 -31.63 46.79
N THR A 288 -50.63 -32.90 46.54
CA THR A 288 -49.36 -33.34 45.90
C THR A 288 -49.20 -32.76 44.51
N ALA A 289 -50.23 -32.73 43.69
CA ALA A 289 -50.25 -32.14 42.38
C ALA A 289 -50.01 -30.62 42.41
N ALA A 290 -50.66 -29.93 43.37
CA ALA A 290 -50.50 -28.50 43.61
C ALA A 290 -49.11 -28.17 44.07
N ASP A 291 -48.49 -28.97 44.95
CA ASP A 291 -47.09 -28.82 45.37
C ASP A 291 -46.08 -28.98 44.20
N TYR A 292 -46.36 -29.90 43.28
CA TYR A 292 -45.55 -30.03 42.05
C TYR A 292 -45.71 -28.81 41.18
N ILE A 293 -46.91 -28.29 40.94
CA ILE A 293 -47.10 -27.08 40.14
C ILE A 293 -46.37 -25.90 40.78
N TYR A 294 -46.46 -25.71 42.07
CA TYR A 294 -45.80 -24.66 42.81
C TYR A 294 -44.30 -24.77 42.73
N SER A 295 -43.75 -25.97 42.93
CA SER A 295 -42.31 -26.21 42.89
C SER A 295 -41.71 -25.95 41.48
N GLN A 296 -42.42 -26.37 40.42
CA GLN A 296 -42.00 -26.09 39.03
C GLN A 296 -42.15 -24.61 38.66
N GLY A 297 -43.17 -23.92 39.18
CA GLY A 297 -43.31 -22.47 39.03
C GLY A 297 -42.19 -21.69 39.69
N LYS A 298 -41.79 -22.06 40.90
CA LYS A 298 -40.63 -21.46 41.60
C LYS A 298 -39.32 -21.75 40.90
N ARG A 299 -39.19 -22.92 40.28
CA ARG A 299 -38.01 -23.24 39.46
C ARG A 299 -37.91 -22.37 38.21
N LEU A 300 -39.04 -22.13 37.53
CA LEU A 300 -39.13 -21.25 36.37
C LEU A 300 -38.79 -19.79 36.71
N GLU A 301 -39.30 -19.31 37.85
CA GLU A 301 -38.99 -17.99 38.38
C GLU A 301 -37.51 -17.82 38.64
N SER A 302 -36.88 -18.76 39.33
CA SER A 302 -35.40 -18.75 39.59
C SER A 302 -34.57 -18.81 38.30
N LEU A 303 -35.01 -19.60 37.30
CA LEU A 303 -34.37 -19.68 36.01
C LEU A 303 -34.40 -18.33 35.28
N SER A 304 -35.58 -17.66 35.32
CA SER A 304 -35.80 -16.35 34.69
C SER A 304 -34.89 -15.27 35.29
N TYR A 305 -34.80 -15.20 36.63
CA TYR A 305 -33.90 -14.25 37.30
C TYR A 305 -32.40 -14.49 36.93
N LYS A 306 -31.94 -15.74 37.00
CA LYS A 306 -30.57 -16.07 36.65
C LYS A 306 -30.21 -15.75 35.19
N LEU A 307 -31.17 -15.88 34.29
CA LEU A 307 -31.05 -15.50 32.91
C LEU A 307 -30.95 -13.99 32.74
N LEU A 308 -31.82 -13.23 33.45
CA LEU A 308 -31.77 -11.78 33.42
C LEU A 308 -30.44 -11.26 33.95
N ASP A 309 -29.95 -11.82 35.06
CA ASP A 309 -28.64 -11.49 35.62
C ASP A 309 -27.51 -11.75 34.61
N LEU A 310 -27.57 -12.91 33.94
CA LEU A 310 -26.57 -13.25 32.91
C LEU A 310 -26.55 -12.24 31.74
N PHE A 311 -27.72 -11.84 31.24
CA PHE A 311 -27.84 -10.85 30.18
C PHE A 311 -27.35 -9.45 30.60
N VAL A 312 -27.69 -9.02 31.83
CA VAL A 312 -27.22 -7.74 32.35
C VAL A 312 -25.70 -7.73 32.49
N LEU A 313 -25.13 -8.83 32.99
CA LEU A 313 -23.69 -8.96 33.15
C LEU A 313 -22.93 -9.02 31.81
N GLN A 314 -23.47 -9.63 30.77
CA GLN A 314 -22.88 -9.66 29.43
C GLN A 314 -22.76 -8.27 28.81
N GLN A 315 -23.69 -7.36 29.14
CA GLN A 315 -23.68 -5.96 28.70
C GLN A 315 -23.01 -5.00 29.70
N GLY A 316 -22.64 -5.48 30.88
CA GLY A 316 -22.13 -4.69 31.99
C GLY A 316 -20.74 -4.11 31.72
N GLN A 317 -20.48 -2.92 32.27
CA GLN A 317 -19.16 -2.29 32.32
C GLN A 317 -18.38 -2.83 33.52
N LYS A 318 -17.04 -2.72 33.48
CA LYS A 318 -16.17 -3.08 34.60
C LYS A 318 -16.56 -2.25 35.82
N PRO A 319 -16.81 -2.89 36.99
CA PRO A 319 -17.13 -2.18 38.22
C PRO A 319 -15.92 -1.39 38.72
N GLU A 320 -16.19 -0.19 39.28
CA GLU A 320 -15.08 0.73 39.71
C GLU A 320 -15.16 1.04 41.23
N SER A 321 -16.06 0.40 41.96
CA SER A 321 -16.26 0.69 43.38
C SER A 321 -15.30 -0.11 44.27
N PRO A 322 -14.78 0.46 45.38
CA PRO A 322 -13.98 -0.29 46.32
C PRO A 322 -14.85 -1.19 47.20
N VAL A 323 -14.52 -2.47 47.27
CA VAL A 323 -15.24 -3.49 48.02
C VAL A 323 -14.34 -4.18 49.02
N LYS A 324 -14.74 -4.19 50.29
CA LYS A 324 -13.98 -4.90 51.35
C LYS A 324 -14.37 -6.38 51.34
N MET A 325 -13.41 -7.25 51.12
CA MET A 325 -13.63 -8.69 50.96
C MET A 325 -14.10 -9.37 52.26
N GLU A 326 -13.72 -8.85 53.43
CA GLU A 326 -14.20 -9.35 54.71
C GLU A 326 -15.76 -9.23 54.82
N LYS A 327 -16.29 -8.07 54.37
CA LYS A 327 -17.75 -7.85 54.38
C LYS A 327 -18.46 -8.76 53.42
N VAL A 328 -17.88 -9.00 52.23
CA VAL A 328 -18.41 -9.97 51.26
C VAL A 328 -18.48 -11.38 51.90
N GLY A 329 -17.42 -11.78 52.60
CA GLY A 329 -17.36 -13.06 53.31
C GLY A 329 -18.39 -13.18 54.39
N GLU A 330 -18.53 -12.17 55.29
CA GLU A 330 -19.53 -12.15 56.38
C GLU A 330 -20.95 -12.28 55.88
N GLU A 331 -21.34 -11.45 54.90
CA GLU A 331 -22.70 -11.49 54.35
C GLU A 331 -22.97 -12.80 53.58
N THR A 332 -21.98 -13.33 52.86
CA THR A 332 -22.10 -14.64 52.22
C THR A 332 -22.35 -15.75 53.24
N LYS A 333 -21.63 -15.71 54.38
CA LYS A 333 -21.80 -16.69 55.44
C LYS A 333 -23.20 -16.63 56.05
N GLU A 334 -23.71 -15.42 56.30
CA GLU A 334 -25.07 -15.23 56.80
C GLU A 334 -26.15 -15.77 55.83
N ILE A 335 -26.02 -15.49 54.53
CA ILE A 335 -26.93 -15.96 53.49
C ILE A 335 -26.92 -17.49 53.37
N MET A 336 -25.71 -18.10 53.42
CA MET A 336 -25.56 -19.53 53.19
C MET A 336 -25.83 -20.39 54.45
N ALA A 337 -25.73 -19.85 55.67
CA ALA A 337 -25.91 -20.59 56.92
C ALA A 337 -27.24 -21.40 56.98
N PRO A 338 -28.42 -20.85 56.69
CA PRO A 338 -29.68 -21.60 56.76
C PRO A 338 -29.80 -22.71 55.72
N VAL A 339 -29.11 -22.54 54.58
CA VAL A 339 -29.13 -23.51 53.47
C VAL A 339 -28.23 -24.70 53.79
N LEU A 340 -27.07 -24.47 54.39
CA LEU A 340 -26.08 -25.48 54.80
C LEU A 340 -26.59 -26.29 56.00
N ALA A 341 -27.28 -25.64 56.93
CA ALA A 341 -27.84 -26.30 58.10
C ALA A 341 -28.82 -27.44 57.77
N LYS A 342 -29.56 -27.35 56.66
CA LYS A 342 -30.44 -28.41 56.15
C LYS A 342 -29.74 -29.75 55.85
N LYS A 343 -28.46 -29.72 55.49
CA LYS A 343 -27.62 -30.90 55.23
C LYS A 343 -26.54 -31.10 56.30
N GLN A 344 -26.65 -30.41 57.48
CA GLN A 344 -25.65 -30.44 58.54
C GLN A 344 -24.20 -30.18 58.09
N GLN A 345 -24.06 -29.46 56.97
CA GLN A 345 -22.74 -29.12 56.41
C GLN A 345 -22.14 -27.93 57.15
N ARG A 346 -20.78 -27.89 57.25
CA ARG A 346 -20.04 -26.81 57.88
C ARG A 346 -19.40 -25.91 56.85
N LEU A 347 -19.49 -24.59 57.08
CA LEU A 347 -18.79 -23.60 56.28
C LEU A 347 -17.68 -22.97 57.10
N THR A 348 -16.41 -23.24 56.73
CA THR A 348 -15.26 -22.56 57.28
C THR A 348 -14.89 -21.46 56.32
N LEU A 349 -15.08 -20.19 56.72
CA LEU A 349 -14.85 -19.02 55.89
C LEU A 349 -13.85 -18.11 56.59
N TRP A 350 -12.72 -17.82 55.92
CA TRP A 350 -11.66 -16.95 56.38
C TRP A 350 -11.21 -16.03 55.25
N MET A 351 -11.20 -14.72 55.52
CA MET A 351 -10.80 -13.69 54.55
C MET A 351 -9.77 -12.77 55.13
N GLU A 352 -8.61 -12.64 54.50
CA GLU A 352 -7.69 -11.57 54.83
C GLU A 352 -8.28 -10.21 54.45
N PRO A 353 -8.03 -9.16 55.27
CA PRO A 353 -8.44 -7.81 54.91
C PRO A 353 -7.83 -7.35 53.59
N PHE A 354 -8.72 -7.06 52.66
CA PHE A 354 -8.35 -6.60 51.31
C PHE A 354 -9.48 -5.78 50.69
N THR A 355 -9.14 -4.71 49.97
CA THR A 355 -10.09 -3.92 49.19
C THR A 355 -9.93 -4.22 47.72
N LEU A 356 -10.93 -4.81 47.12
CA LEU A 356 -10.98 -5.13 45.70
C LEU A 356 -11.79 -4.05 44.98
N THR A 357 -11.39 -3.70 43.75
CA THR A 357 -12.24 -2.92 42.86
C THR A 357 -13.27 -3.82 42.23
N GLY A 358 -14.55 -3.61 42.57
CA GLY A 358 -15.59 -4.54 42.16
C GLY A 358 -17.01 -4.04 42.49
N GLU A 359 -17.98 -4.93 42.31
CA GLU A 359 -19.36 -4.74 42.72
C GLU A 359 -19.72 -5.77 43.83
N LYS A 360 -20.06 -5.26 45.00
CA LYS A 360 -20.26 -6.08 46.20
C LYS A 360 -21.29 -7.20 45.99
N ASP A 361 -22.46 -6.88 45.42
CA ASP A 361 -23.56 -7.83 45.26
C ASP A 361 -23.18 -8.94 44.24
N LEU A 362 -22.39 -8.62 43.24
CA LEU A 362 -21.86 -9.61 42.29
C LEU A 362 -20.84 -10.55 42.94
N LEU A 363 -19.95 -10.03 43.79
CA LEU A 363 -19.00 -10.86 44.53
C LEU A 363 -19.69 -11.78 45.54
N ILE A 364 -20.74 -11.30 46.23
CA ILE A 364 -21.58 -12.14 47.06
C ILE A 364 -22.29 -13.21 46.23
N SER A 365 -22.87 -12.84 45.10
CA SER A 365 -23.50 -13.79 44.15
C SER A 365 -22.52 -14.86 43.67
N LEU A 366 -21.30 -14.47 43.33
CA LEU A 366 -20.22 -15.39 42.95
C LEU A 366 -19.94 -16.42 44.04
N LEU A 367 -19.70 -15.96 45.27
CA LEU A 367 -19.44 -16.85 46.40
C LEU A 367 -20.63 -17.75 46.73
N CYS A 368 -21.87 -17.23 46.77
CA CYS A 368 -23.08 -18.00 47.01
C CYS A 368 -23.26 -19.10 45.95
N ASN A 369 -23.00 -18.81 44.66
CA ASN A 369 -23.08 -19.81 43.59
C ASN A 369 -22.02 -20.92 43.74
N LEU A 370 -20.76 -20.55 44.06
CA LEU A 370 -19.69 -21.52 44.27
C LEU A 370 -19.94 -22.40 45.48
N ILE A 371 -20.38 -21.80 46.62
CA ILE A 371 -20.72 -22.54 47.85
C ILE A 371 -21.93 -23.43 47.65
N ASP A 372 -22.99 -22.99 46.92
CA ASP A 372 -24.13 -23.82 46.60
C ASP A 372 -23.79 -25.01 45.71
N ASN A 373 -22.86 -24.83 44.78
CA ASN A 373 -22.32 -25.94 43.97
C ASN A 373 -21.55 -26.92 44.85
N ALA A 374 -20.66 -26.45 45.70
CA ALA A 374 -19.92 -27.25 46.69
C ALA A 374 -20.91 -28.03 47.59
N ARG A 375 -21.96 -27.36 48.11
CA ARG A 375 -23.04 -27.98 48.94
C ARG A 375 -23.76 -29.10 48.19
N LYS A 376 -24.06 -28.90 46.91
CA LYS A 376 -24.76 -29.92 46.07
C LYS A 376 -23.83 -31.11 45.77
N ALA A 377 -22.54 -30.86 45.60
CA ALA A 377 -21.56 -31.89 45.31
C ALA A 377 -21.22 -32.74 46.55
N SER A 378 -21.27 -32.12 47.74
CA SER A 378 -20.88 -32.76 49.01
C SER A 378 -22.04 -33.47 49.69
N GLY A 379 -21.71 -34.54 50.44
CA GLY A 379 -22.67 -35.28 51.30
C GLY A 379 -23.04 -34.51 52.56
N GLU A 380 -23.92 -35.12 53.39
CA GLU A 380 -24.27 -34.59 54.69
C GLU A 380 -23.08 -34.57 55.65
N GLY A 381 -23.01 -33.55 56.48
CA GLY A 381 -21.96 -33.39 57.51
C GLY A 381 -20.57 -32.99 56.97
N LYS A 382 -20.41 -32.84 55.66
CA LYS A 382 -19.13 -32.47 55.02
C LYS A 382 -18.80 -31.00 55.18
N GLU A 383 -17.52 -30.67 55.07
CA GLU A 383 -17.01 -29.30 55.19
C GLU A 383 -16.80 -28.65 53.84
N ILE A 384 -17.13 -27.34 53.77
CA ILE A 384 -16.85 -26.47 52.65
C ILE A 384 -15.93 -25.36 53.17
N THR A 385 -14.78 -25.18 52.54
CA THR A 385 -13.78 -24.19 52.96
C THR A 385 -13.72 -23.05 51.95
N VAL A 386 -13.81 -21.82 52.43
CA VAL A 386 -13.62 -20.60 51.63
C VAL A 386 -12.47 -19.82 52.26
N ARG A 387 -11.38 -19.60 51.52
CA ARG A 387 -10.22 -18.85 51.98
C ARG A 387 -9.91 -17.72 50.98
N GLY A 388 -9.76 -16.52 51.53
CA GLY A 388 -9.26 -15.34 50.83
C GLY A 388 -7.89 -14.93 51.34
N THR A 389 -6.89 -14.87 50.50
CA THR A 389 -5.51 -14.51 50.85
C THR A 389 -5.01 -13.40 49.96
N LYS A 390 -4.24 -12.49 50.53
CA LYS A 390 -3.55 -11.45 49.80
C LYS A 390 -2.30 -12.05 49.10
N GLU A 391 -2.10 -11.75 47.83
CA GLU A 391 -0.91 -12.09 47.06
C GLU A 391 -0.19 -10.81 46.58
N GLU A 392 1.03 -10.94 46.08
CA GLU A 392 1.86 -9.78 45.65
C GLU A 392 1.19 -8.99 44.51
N ASP A 393 0.46 -9.69 43.61
CA ASP A 393 -0.19 -9.14 42.43
C ASP A 393 -1.70 -9.05 42.51
N GLY A 394 -2.29 -9.31 43.71
CA GLY A 394 -3.72 -9.24 43.89
C GLY A 394 -4.29 -9.98 45.11
N TYR A 395 -5.43 -10.61 44.90
CA TYR A 395 -6.17 -11.36 45.92
C TYR A 395 -6.62 -12.71 45.39
N GLN A 396 -6.22 -13.78 46.09
CA GLN A 396 -6.62 -15.13 45.74
C GLN A 396 -7.79 -15.56 46.65
N LEU A 397 -8.87 -16.00 46.02
CA LEU A 397 -10.03 -16.57 46.65
C LEU A 397 -10.11 -18.05 46.31
N THR A 398 -10.17 -18.92 47.29
CA THR A 398 -10.21 -20.37 47.12
C THR A 398 -11.51 -20.90 47.70
N VAL A 399 -12.23 -21.73 46.94
CA VAL A 399 -13.41 -22.47 47.40
C VAL A 399 -13.15 -23.95 47.25
N ALA A 400 -13.15 -24.70 48.32
CA ALA A 400 -12.84 -26.12 48.33
C ALA A 400 -14.00 -26.92 48.97
N ASP A 401 -14.29 -28.08 48.39
CA ASP A 401 -15.29 -29.04 48.87
C ASP A 401 -14.73 -30.46 48.90
N GLU A 402 -15.35 -31.29 49.77
CA GLU A 402 -15.08 -32.73 49.87
C GLU A 402 -16.18 -33.55 49.14
N GLY A 403 -16.62 -33.08 48.01
CA GLY A 403 -17.69 -33.67 47.22
C GLY A 403 -17.23 -34.76 46.26
N LYS A 404 -18.11 -35.07 45.32
CA LYS A 404 -17.87 -36.09 44.27
C LYS A 404 -16.81 -35.78 43.27
N GLY A 405 -16.35 -34.54 43.22
CA GLY A 405 -15.41 -34.05 42.20
C GLY A 405 -16.01 -33.96 40.80
N ILE A 406 -15.20 -33.51 39.86
CA ILE A 406 -15.52 -33.29 38.46
C ILE A 406 -14.52 -34.08 37.58
N PRO A 407 -14.99 -34.90 36.63
CA PRO A 407 -14.11 -35.55 35.69
C PRO A 407 -13.26 -34.52 34.89
N THR A 408 -12.02 -34.82 34.65
CA THR A 408 -11.06 -33.86 34.00
C THR A 408 -11.56 -33.39 32.62
N GLU A 409 -12.21 -34.28 31.88
CA GLU A 409 -12.76 -33.99 30.55
C GLU A 409 -13.96 -33.00 30.57
N GLU A 410 -14.56 -32.80 31.72
CA GLU A 410 -15.74 -31.96 31.89
C GLU A 410 -15.40 -30.55 32.43
N ILE A 411 -14.21 -30.34 33.00
CA ILE A 411 -13.83 -29.11 33.68
C ILE A 411 -14.01 -27.87 32.80
N HIS A 412 -13.69 -27.98 31.48
CA HIS A 412 -13.82 -26.83 30.57
C HIS A 412 -15.27 -26.60 30.15
N LYS A 413 -16.15 -27.55 30.30
CA LYS A 413 -17.57 -27.43 29.89
C LYS A 413 -18.46 -26.85 30.95
N ILE A 414 -18.07 -26.93 32.25
CA ILE A 414 -18.93 -26.54 33.36
C ILE A 414 -19.32 -25.06 33.37
N PHE A 415 -18.58 -24.21 32.70
CA PHE A 415 -18.90 -22.78 32.56
C PHE A 415 -19.87 -22.48 31.41
N ALA A 416 -20.10 -23.45 30.52
CA ALA A 416 -21.12 -23.28 29.48
C ALA A 416 -22.53 -23.19 30.09
N PRO A 417 -23.37 -22.25 29.65
CA PRO A 417 -24.72 -22.14 30.12
C PRO A 417 -25.51 -23.44 29.93
N PHE A 418 -26.31 -23.80 30.94
CA PHE A 418 -27.13 -25.04 30.97
C PHE A 418 -26.36 -26.36 31.02
N TYR A 419 -25.00 -26.29 31.11
CA TYR A 419 -24.22 -27.49 31.21
C TYR A 419 -24.28 -28.11 32.62
N MET A 420 -24.46 -29.42 32.67
CA MET A 420 -24.53 -30.21 33.91
C MET A 420 -23.82 -31.55 33.68
N VAL A 421 -22.85 -31.90 34.55
CA VAL A 421 -22.13 -33.20 34.52
C VAL A 421 -23.12 -34.36 34.78
N ASP A 422 -24.07 -34.18 35.70
CA ASP A 422 -25.12 -35.16 35.99
C ASP A 422 -26.53 -34.48 35.94
N LYS A 423 -27.20 -34.63 34.80
CA LYS A 423 -28.53 -34.03 34.55
C LYS A 423 -29.63 -34.54 35.47
N SER A 424 -29.57 -35.79 35.91
CA SER A 424 -30.63 -36.44 36.67
C SER A 424 -30.67 -35.96 38.12
N ARG A 425 -29.53 -35.87 38.77
CA ARG A 425 -29.37 -35.45 40.15
C ARG A 425 -29.47 -33.95 40.31
N SER A 426 -28.84 -33.20 39.37
CA SER A 426 -28.86 -31.72 39.42
C SER A 426 -30.28 -31.16 39.26
N ARG A 427 -31.14 -31.83 38.47
CA ARG A 427 -32.58 -31.46 38.37
C ARG A 427 -33.35 -31.67 39.66
N LYS A 428 -33.09 -32.73 40.44
CA LYS A 428 -33.73 -32.97 41.74
C LYS A 428 -33.35 -31.93 42.80
N GLU A 429 -32.11 -31.38 42.70
CA GLU A 429 -31.60 -30.36 43.60
C GLU A 429 -31.83 -28.92 43.10
N GLY A 430 -32.63 -28.72 42.04
CA GLY A 430 -33.03 -27.40 41.53
C GLY A 430 -31.98 -26.66 40.73
N GLY A 431 -30.98 -27.36 40.22
CA GLY A 431 -29.92 -26.76 39.36
C GLY A 431 -30.40 -26.57 37.93
N ALA A 432 -30.21 -25.39 37.34
CA ALA A 432 -30.50 -25.07 35.94
C ALA A 432 -29.25 -25.03 35.08
N GLY A 433 -28.06 -25.30 35.63
CA GLY A 433 -26.80 -25.22 34.90
C GLY A 433 -26.35 -23.80 34.55
N LEU A 434 -26.90 -22.76 35.18
CA LEU A 434 -26.56 -21.35 34.96
C LEU A 434 -25.62 -20.76 36.02
N GLY A 435 -25.42 -21.44 37.17
CA GLY A 435 -24.60 -20.89 38.26
C GLY A 435 -23.14 -20.68 37.89
N MET A 436 -22.51 -21.64 37.21
CA MET A 436 -21.12 -21.53 36.80
C MET A 436 -20.90 -20.56 35.62
N SER A 437 -21.86 -20.44 34.70
CA SER A 437 -21.80 -19.43 33.65
C SER A 437 -21.96 -18.02 34.19
N LEU A 438 -22.78 -17.83 35.24
CA LEU A 438 -22.90 -16.56 35.98
C LEU A 438 -21.57 -16.23 36.69
N CYS A 439 -20.93 -17.23 37.32
CA CYS A 439 -19.60 -17.06 37.92
C CYS A 439 -18.57 -16.62 36.87
N ALA A 440 -18.57 -17.22 35.70
CA ALA A 440 -17.66 -16.87 34.62
C ALA A 440 -17.81 -15.41 34.16
N GLU A 441 -19.09 -14.94 34.03
CA GLU A 441 -19.34 -13.53 33.65
C GLU A 441 -18.95 -12.54 34.75
N ILE A 442 -19.18 -12.88 36.00
CA ILE A 442 -18.74 -12.05 37.15
C ILE A 442 -17.21 -11.95 37.16
N LEU A 443 -16.52 -13.06 36.98
CA LEU A 443 -15.03 -13.08 36.91
C LEU A 443 -14.51 -12.27 35.73
N ARG A 444 -15.12 -12.40 34.56
CA ARG A 444 -14.77 -11.61 33.35
C ARG A 444 -14.92 -10.11 33.61
N LEU A 445 -16.00 -9.67 34.23
CA LEU A 445 -16.24 -8.25 34.57
C LEU A 445 -15.19 -7.70 35.54
N HIS A 446 -14.75 -8.52 36.50
CA HIS A 446 -13.70 -8.14 37.48
C HIS A 446 -12.29 -8.35 36.96
N GLY A 447 -12.10 -8.86 35.75
CA GLY A 447 -10.77 -9.17 35.18
C GLY A 447 -10.07 -10.29 35.92
N ALA A 448 -10.80 -11.12 36.65
CA ALA A 448 -10.25 -12.20 37.45
C ALA A 448 -9.98 -13.46 36.61
N GLN A 449 -8.96 -14.20 37.02
CA GLN A 449 -8.61 -15.50 36.44
C GLN A 449 -9.09 -16.61 37.36
N TRP A 450 -9.30 -17.79 36.82
CA TRP A 450 -9.73 -18.95 37.61
C TRP A 450 -8.93 -20.21 37.22
N LYS A 451 -8.73 -21.09 38.18
CA LYS A 451 -8.16 -22.42 38.02
C LYS A 451 -9.01 -23.42 38.84
N ILE A 452 -9.29 -24.59 38.28
CA ILE A 452 -10.02 -25.66 38.96
C ILE A 452 -9.12 -26.89 39.05
N GLU A 453 -9.01 -27.40 40.29
CA GLU A 453 -8.39 -28.67 40.57
C GLU A 453 -9.46 -29.60 41.13
N SER A 454 -9.79 -30.67 40.43
CA SER A 454 -10.82 -31.62 40.82
C SER A 454 -10.43 -33.03 40.42
N LYS A 455 -10.77 -33.96 41.27
CA LYS A 455 -10.64 -35.39 41.02
C LYS A 455 -11.86 -36.12 41.48
N GLU A 456 -12.38 -37.01 40.65
CA GLU A 456 -13.58 -37.78 40.96
C GLU A 456 -13.44 -38.54 42.27
N GLY A 457 -14.40 -38.38 43.17
CA GLY A 457 -14.40 -38.97 44.51
C GLY A 457 -13.57 -38.24 45.58
N GLN A 458 -12.79 -37.19 45.20
CA GLN A 458 -11.87 -36.48 46.14
C GLN A 458 -12.31 -35.02 46.41
N GLY A 459 -13.27 -34.51 45.71
CA GLY A 459 -13.75 -33.13 45.84
C GLY A 459 -13.24 -32.19 44.81
N THR A 460 -13.53 -30.89 44.96
CA THR A 460 -13.17 -29.81 44.02
C THR A 460 -12.54 -28.63 44.75
N CYS A 461 -11.50 -28.06 44.21
CA CYS A 461 -10.89 -26.81 44.65
C CYS A 461 -10.90 -25.82 43.49
N ILE A 462 -11.54 -24.66 43.69
CA ILE A 462 -11.63 -23.58 42.72
C ILE A 462 -10.79 -22.41 43.24
N TYR A 463 -9.79 -22.01 42.47
CA TYR A 463 -8.94 -20.87 42.73
C TYR A 463 -9.38 -19.72 41.83
N LEU A 464 -9.59 -18.54 42.40
CA LEU A 464 -9.97 -17.32 41.72
C LEU A 464 -8.92 -16.26 42.06
N HIS A 465 -8.25 -15.74 41.08
CA HIS A 465 -7.24 -14.68 41.23
C HIS A 465 -7.80 -13.35 40.70
N PHE A 466 -7.93 -12.38 41.58
CA PHE A 466 -8.35 -11.01 41.28
C PHE A 466 -7.11 -10.13 41.24
N PRO A 467 -6.80 -9.50 40.09
CA PRO A 467 -5.64 -8.62 40.01
C PRO A 467 -5.84 -7.42 40.93
N GLY A 468 -4.83 -7.16 41.76
CA GLY A 468 -4.75 -5.96 42.59
C GLY A 468 -4.44 -4.76 41.70
N LYS A 469 -5.21 -3.64 41.82
CA LYS A 469 -4.62 -2.37 41.46
C LYS A 469 -3.76 -1.95 42.66
N GLU A 470 -2.47 -1.76 42.46
CA GLU A 470 -1.68 -0.99 43.41
C GLU A 470 -2.36 0.38 43.54
N GLU A 471 -2.96 0.66 44.67
CA GLU A 471 -3.24 2.05 45.03
C GLU A 471 -1.87 2.70 45.31
N PRO A 472 -1.59 3.86 44.68
CA PRO A 472 -0.37 4.60 44.91
C PRO A 472 -0.27 5.12 46.32
#